data_e6095447933b466cc0b2d5a0be90eae8
#
_entry.id   e6095447933b466cc0b2d5a0be90eae8
#
_cell.length_a   1.000
_cell.length_b   1.000
_cell.length_c   1.000
_cell.angle_alpha   90.00
_cell.angle_beta   90.00
_cell.angle_gamma   90.00
#
_symmetry.space_group_name_H-M   'P 1'
#
loop_
_entity.id
_entity.type
_entity.pdbx_description
1 polymer ?
#
loop_
_entity_poly.entity_id
_entity_poly.type
_entity_poly.pdbx_seq_one_letter_code
_entity_poly.pdbx_strand_id
1 'polypeptide(L)'
;MLKLRRLFISLGFALSPSILFAGGMPTTETSSNETSSSVTQTSNESAETSNTVSGTSENNSSNTQSSENASSNSSTDDSQTSSNSFIAIEDEPLIIDVSGISDSDGVGKIYVQWQKETSDGRWIDIFGATQQSFTPRQVHVGQTLRVQITFLDNQGNLETLFSSPSSPVQNVNDKPKGGPLLVGNAKEDASLIVDTSSVSDEDGIGEMQVIWQRSKQGSDWQAFDDTTGEVLKLGQMHVNYAYRAIVAYLDGQDTREVMISSPSDIVMNLDDPVEGEVVLSGEANENGTLMADTSQITDEDGVASLSVQWESSKDGRSWSIMENIQGISLDLGQYLVGSQIRARLSVVDNFGTETILVSQPSRTIENVNNKPSGSIIIRRVNVSG
;
A
#
# COMPACT_ATOMS: atom_id res chain seq x y z
N MET A 1 31.65 -12.55 -13.38
CA MET A 1 30.60 -11.62 -13.85
C MET A 1 29.36 -12.44 -14.17
N LEU A 2 28.49 -12.64 -13.21
CA LEU A 2 27.24 -13.40 -13.37
C LEU A 2 26.11 -12.38 -13.43
N LYS A 3 25.46 -12.25 -14.57
CA LYS A 3 24.29 -11.38 -14.76
C LYS A 3 23.07 -12.02 -14.10
N LEU A 4 22.66 -11.45 -12.97
CA LEU A 4 21.38 -11.77 -12.33
C LEU A 4 20.24 -11.20 -13.20
N ARG A 5 19.48 -12.08 -13.84
CA ARG A 5 18.23 -11.71 -14.52
C ARG A 5 17.18 -11.46 -13.44
N ARG A 6 16.75 -10.21 -13.30
CA ARG A 6 15.57 -9.83 -12.52
C ARG A 6 14.34 -10.38 -13.26
N LEU A 7 13.66 -11.31 -12.62
CA LEU A 7 12.36 -11.79 -13.03
C LEU A 7 11.32 -10.78 -12.52
N PHE A 8 10.80 -9.94 -13.40
CA PHE A 8 9.64 -9.11 -13.10
C PHE A 8 8.40 -10.01 -13.11
N ILE A 9 7.90 -10.37 -11.93
CA ILE A 9 6.57 -10.94 -11.79
C ILE A 9 5.60 -9.77 -11.75
N SER A 10 4.92 -9.53 -12.87
CA SER A 10 3.79 -8.63 -12.96
C SER A 10 2.66 -9.15 -12.07
N LEU A 11 2.47 -8.52 -10.93
CA LEU A 11 1.34 -8.80 -10.03
C LEU A 11 0.11 -8.10 -10.59
N GLY A 12 -0.67 -8.79 -11.42
CA GLY A 12 -1.98 -8.33 -11.87
C GLY A 12 -2.97 -8.30 -10.70
N PHE A 13 -3.23 -7.13 -10.16
CA PHE A 13 -4.34 -6.92 -9.23
C PHE A 13 -5.66 -6.93 -10.01
N ALA A 14 -6.37 -8.06 -9.98
CA ALA A 14 -7.79 -8.09 -10.33
C ALA A 14 -8.58 -7.62 -9.10
N LEU A 15 -8.96 -6.36 -9.08
CA LEU A 15 -9.95 -5.81 -8.14
C LEU A 15 -11.33 -6.30 -8.56
N SER A 16 -11.89 -7.26 -7.82
CA SER A 16 -13.33 -7.53 -7.87
C SER A 16 -14.06 -6.53 -6.98
N PRO A 17 -15.17 -5.95 -7.41
CA PRO A 17 -15.87 -4.95 -6.65
C PRO A 17 -16.87 -5.54 -5.67
N SER A 18 -16.96 -4.88 -4.51
CA SER A 18 -18.17 -4.72 -3.67
C SER A 18 -18.67 -5.91 -2.88
N ILE A 19 -18.33 -5.94 -1.61
CA ILE A 19 -19.22 -6.48 -0.57
C ILE A 19 -19.79 -5.30 0.23
N LEU A 20 -21.07 -5.05 0.00
CA LEU A 20 -21.92 -4.09 0.70
C LEU A 20 -22.31 -4.73 2.05
N PHE A 21 -21.81 -4.24 3.16
CA PHE A 21 -22.35 -4.56 4.49
C PHE A 21 -23.37 -3.51 4.89
N ALA A 22 -24.64 -3.92 4.89
CA ALA A 22 -25.73 -3.17 5.51
C ALA A 22 -25.74 -3.51 7.02
N GLY A 23 -25.30 -2.57 7.84
CA GLY A 23 -25.52 -2.58 9.27
C GLY A 23 -26.54 -1.50 9.62
N GLY A 24 -27.79 -1.91 9.94
CA GLY A 24 -28.85 -1.01 10.36
C GLY A 24 -28.68 -0.54 11.79
N MET A 25 -28.98 0.73 12.03
CA MET A 25 -29.38 1.26 13.33
C MET A 25 -30.69 2.03 13.20
N PRO A 26 -31.52 2.09 14.25
CA PRO A 26 -32.92 2.45 14.15
C PRO A 26 -33.15 3.95 14.09
N THR A 27 -34.08 4.34 13.24
CA THR A 27 -34.57 5.71 13.11
C THR A 27 -35.89 5.87 13.85
N THR A 28 -36.02 6.96 14.56
CA THR A 28 -37.31 7.54 14.97
C THR A 28 -37.93 8.34 13.84
N GLU A 29 -39.24 8.14 13.69
CA GLU A 29 -40.11 8.69 12.68
C GLU A 29 -40.25 10.22 12.73
N THR A 30 -40.45 10.84 11.57
CA THR A 30 -41.54 11.78 11.37
C THR A 30 -41.90 11.92 9.87
N SER A 31 -43.20 11.86 9.63
CA SER A 31 -44.02 11.87 8.44
C SER A 31 -43.93 13.16 7.61
N SER A 32 -44.07 13.06 6.29
CA SER A 32 -45.11 13.70 5.45
C SER A 32 -44.89 13.46 3.95
N ASN A 33 -45.81 12.81 3.40
CA ASN A 33 -46.68 12.94 2.19
C ASN A 33 -46.17 13.48 0.86
N GLU A 34 -46.59 12.66 -0.14
CA GLU A 34 -47.15 12.93 -1.49
C GLU A 34 -46.17 13.21 -2.64
N THR A 35 -46.28 12.71 -3.83
CA THR A 35 -47.31 12.09 -4.69
C THR A 35 -46.67 11.53 -5.96
N SER A 36 -47.15 10.35 -6.37
CA SER A 36 -47.42 9.76 -7.71
C SER A 36 -46.69 10.25 -8.98
N SER A 37 -46.26 9.32 -9.82
CA SER A 37 -46.82 8.90 -11.12
C SER A 37 -45.87 7.92 -11.81
N SER A 38 -46.24 6.70 -11.96
CA SER A 38 -46.61 5.82 -13.06
C SER A 38 -46.00 6.15 -14.45
N VAL A 39 -45.51 5.09 -15.14
CA VAL A 39 -45.96 4.52 -16.42
C VAL A 39 -44.82 3.68 -17.01
N THR A 40 -44.97 2.35 -17.01
CA THR A 40 -45.28 1.37 -18.04
C THR A 40 -44.23 1.03 -19.09
N GLN A 41 -43.81 -0.27 -19.05
CA GLN A 41 -43.74 -1.30 -20.14
C GLN A 41 -43.00 -0.93 -21.43
N THR A 42 -42.21 -1.84 -22.00
CA THR A 42 -42.54 -3.09 -22.71
C THR A 42 -41.23 -3.80 -23.14
N SER A 43 -41.12 -5.07 -22.89
CA SER A 43 -41.01 -6.30 -23.68
C SER A 43 -40.50 -6.22 -25.12
N ASN A 44 -39.58 -7.10 -25.49
CA ASN A 44 -39.61 -8.19 -26.50
C ASN A 44 -38.16 -8.61 -26.80
N GLU A 45 -37.77 -9.85 -26.60
CA GLU A 45 -38.02 -11.12 -27.32
C GLU A 45 -37.20 -11.31 -28.61
N SER A 46 -36.63 -12.50 -28.71
CA SER A 46 -36.31 -13.34 -29.90
C SER A 46 -34.94 -13.10 -30.56
N ALA A 47 -34.23 -14.03 -31.04
CA ALA A 47 -34.28 -15.49 -31.19
C ALA A 47 -32.96 -15.94 -31.84
N GLU A 48 -32.60 -17.19 -31.51
CA GLU A 48 -31.98 -18.22 -32.33
C GLU A 48 -31.13 -17.87 -33.58
N THR A 49 -29.98 -18.52 -33.72
CA THR A 49 -29.80 -19.65 -34.65
C THR A 49 -28.48 -20.36 -34.48
N SER A 50 -28.60 -21.66 -34.42
CA SER A 50 -27.71 -22.76 -34.63
C SER A 50 -26.82 -22.65 -35.87
N ASN A 51 -25.60 -23.26 -35.83
CA ASN A 51 -25.24 -24.22 -36.86
C ASN A 51 -24.02 -25.12 -36.46
N THR A 52 -24.31 -26.38 -36.53
CA THR A 52 -23.56 -27.63 -36.61
C THR A 52 -22.64 -27.72 -37.86
N VAL A 53 -21.50 -28.42 -37.76
CA VAL A 53 -20.95 -29.42 -38.71
C VAL A 53 -19.73 -30.05 -38.02
N SER A 54 -19.66 -31.31 -37.59
CA SER A 54 -19.50 -32.61 -38.24
C SER A 54 -18.17 -32.83 -38.98
N GLY A 55 -17.55 -33.95 -38.62
CA GLY A 55 -16.51 -34.65 -39.40
C GLY A 55 -15.58 -35.42 -38.47
N THR A 56 -15.88 -36.67 -38.01
CA THR A 56 -15.55 -38.02 -38.57
C THR A 56 -14.09 -38.13 -39.08
N SER A 57 -13.28 -39.09 -38.78
CA SER A 57 -13.32 -40.53 -38.76
C SER A 57 -11.92 -41.02 -38.40
N GLU A 58 -11.67 -42.03 -37.89
CA GLU A 58 -11.71 -43.48 -37.94
C GLU A 58 -10.36 -44.09 -37.60
N ASN A 59 -10.40 -45.07 -36.73
CA ASN A 59 -10.06 -46.49 -36.86
C ASN A 59 -8.60 -46.92 -37.04
N ASN A 60 -8.08 -47.80 -36.18
CA ASN A 60 -7.98 -49.27 -36.38
C ASN A 60 -7.10 -49.87 -35.27
N SER A 61 -7.57 -50.74 -34.43
CA SER A 61 -7.72 -52.20 -34.44
C SER A 61 -6.50 -53.05 -34.82
N SER A 62 -6.08 -53.89 -33.89
CA SER A 62 -5.84 -55.34 -33.96
C SER A 62 -4.86 -55.75 -32.88
N ASN A 63 -5.25 -56.53 -31.90
CA ASN A 63 -5.53 -57.99 -31.80
C ASN A 63 -4.33 -58.89 -32.06
N THR A 64 -3.92 -59.68 -31.09
CA THR A 64 -3.82 -61.10 -31.02
C THR A 64 -3.03 -61.59 -29.79
N GLN A 65 -3.68 -62.20 -28.88
CA GLN A 65 -3.73 -63.60 -28.49
C GLN A 65 -2.40 -64.36 -28.26
N SER A 66 -2.29 -64.89 -27.11
CA SER A 66 -2.36 -66.21 -26.48
C SER A 66 -0.95 -66.79 -26.16
N SER A 67 -0.65 -67.46 -25.09
CA SER A 67 -1.24 -68.60 -24.45
C SER A 67 -0.43 -69.03 -23.22
N GLU A 68 -1.12 -69.41 -22.14
CA GLU A 68 -0.91 -70.60 -21.32
C GLU A 68 0.51 -70.96 -20.80
N ASN A 69 0.80 -71.15 -19.56
CA ASN A 69 0.39 -72.17 -18.64
C ASN A 69 1.35 -72.28 -17.46
N ALA A 70 0.82 -72.69 -16.35
CA ALA A 70 1.37 -73.56 -15.29
C ALA A 70 1.67 -72.88 -13.91
N SER A 71 0.67 -73.06 -13.12
CA SER A 71 0.64 -73.56 -11.73
C SER A 71 1.97 -73.64 -10.96
N SER A 72 2.04 -72.89 -9.85
CA SER A 72 2.51 -73.42 -8.57
C SER A 72 1.89 -72.68 -7.42
N ASN A 73 1.13 -73.39 -6.61
CA ASN A 73 0.63 -72.99 -5.30
C ASN A 73 1.75 -72.50 -4.38
N SER A 74 1.64 -71.31 -3.85
CA SER A 74 2.06 -71.03 -2.49
C SER A 74 1.04 -70.07 -1.90
N SER A 75 0.24 -70.60 -1.00
CA SER A 75 -0.61 -69.86 -0.09
C SER A 75 0.24 -68.94 0.73
N THR A 76 0.26 -67.66 0.37
CA THR A 76 0.53 -66.58 1.28
C THR A 76 -0.78 -65.84 1.45
N ASP A 77 -1.27 -65.95 2.67
CA ASP A 77 -2.39 -65.24 3.22
C ASP A 77 -2.07 -63.71 3.08
N ASP A 78 -2.47 -63.15 1.94
CA ASP A 78 -2.42 -61.71 1.71
C ASP A 78 -3.76 -61.16 2.23
N SER A 79 -3.86 -61.13 3.56
CA SER A 79 -4.84 -60.26 4.21
C SER A 79 -4.56 -58.84 3.79
N GLN A 80 -5.20 -58.42 2.69
CA GLN A 80 -5.40 -57.01 2.39
C GLN A 80 -6.14 -56.38 3.58
N THR A 81 -5.39 -55.97 4.60
CA THR A 81 -5.84 -54.94 5.50
C THR A 81 -6.02 -53.68 4.65
N SER A 82 -7.25 -53.45 4.18
CA SER A 82 -7.67 -52.12 3.76
C SER A 82 -7.38 -51.22 4.96
N SER A 83 -6.27 -50.48 4.89
CA SER A 83 -5.94 -49.48 5.88
C SER A 83 -7.00 -48.39 5.75
N ASN A 84 -8.09 -48.52 6.51
CA ASN A 84 -9.03 -47.41 6.73
C ASN A 84 -8.30 -46.36 7.55
N SER A 85 -7.38 -45.59 6.90
CA SER A 85 -6.84 -44.39 7.52
C SER A 85 -7.97 -43.37 7.65
N PHE A 86 -8.20 -42.87 8.82
CA PHE A 86 -9.13 -41.80 9.06
C PHE A 86 -8.46 -40.46 8.73
N ILE A 87 -9.25 -39.50 8.26
CA ILE A 87 -8.77 -38.13 7.99
C ILE A 87 -8.68 -37.39 9.33
N ALA A 88 -7.55 -36.78 9.59
CA ALA A 88 -7.33 -35.86 10.71
C ALA A 88 -7.17 -34.44 10.19
N ILE A 89 -7.92 -33.50 10.74
CA ILE A 89 -7.93 -32.12 10.36
C ILE A 89 -7.65 -31.30 11.61
N GLU A 90 -6.84 -30.27 11.49
CA GLU A 90 -6.58 -29.34 12.58
C GLU A 90 -7.88 -28.72 13.08
N ASP A 91 -7.94 -28.44 14.38
CA ASP A 91 -9.06 -27.87 15.12
C ASP A 91 -10.39 -28.66 15.02
N GLU A 92 -10.42 -29.78 14.31
CA GLU A 92 -11.54 -30.71 14.29
C GLU A 92 -11.37 -31.84 15.32
N PRO A 93 -12.36 -32.08 16.21
CA PRO A 93 -12.25 -33.10 17.23
C PRO A 93 -12.36 -34.51 16.61
N LEU A 94 -11.40 -35.36 16.91
CA LEU A 94 -11.42 -36.78 16.69
C LEU A 94 -12.02 -37.52 17.88
N ILE A 95 -12.89 -38.51 17.68
CA ILE A 95 -13.54 -39.27 18.72
C ILE A 95 -13.30 -40.78 18.44
N ILE A 96 -12.88 -41.52 19.48
CA ILE A 96 -12.72 -42.94 19.36
C ILE A 96 -14.00 -43.69 19.78
N ASP A 97 -14.33 -44.74 19.07
CA ASP A 97 -15.36 -45.70 19.45
C ASP A 97 -14.68 -46.97 19.95
N VAL A 98 -14.89 -47.30 21.18
CA VAL A 98 -14.35 -48.50 21.85
C VAL A 98 -15.40 -49.58 22.07
N SER A 99 -16.63 -49.39 21.57
CA SER A 99 -17.75 -50.34 21.78
C SER A 99 -17.54 -51.68 21.10
N GLY A 100 -16.66 -51.75 20.08
CA GLY A 100 -16.29 -52.96 19.38
C GLY A 100 -15.19 -53.79 20.02
N ILE A 101 -14.60 -53.32 21.15
CA ILE A 101 -13.54 -54.10 21.83
C ILE A 101 -14.17 -55.23 22.63
N SER A 102 -13.69 -56.43 22.34
CA SER A 102 -14.10 -57.64 23.04
C SER A 102 -12.90 -58.52 23.36
N ASP A 103 -12.97 -59.19 24.52
CA ASP A 103 -11.95 -60.10 24.96
C ASP A 103 -12.67 -61.31 25.63
N SER A 104 -12.21 -62.55 25.36
CA SER A 104 -12.80 -63.77 25.94
C SER A 104 -12.66 -63.80 27.46
N ASP A 105 -11.60 -63.23 28.00
CA ASP A 105 -11.32 -63.17 29.42
C ASP A 105 -11.88 -61.90 30.08
N GLY A 106 -12.58 -61.07 29.26
CA GLY A 106 -13.30 -59.86 29.67
C GLY A 106 -12.49 -58.57 29.49
N VAL A 107 -13.21 -57.47 29.31
CA VAL A 107 -12.64 -56.16 29.14
C VAL A 107 -12.81 -55.35 30.41
N GLY A 108 -11.71 -55.03 31.05
CA GLY A 108 -11.70 -54.17 32.22
C GLY A 108 -11.78 -52.68 31.87
N LYS A 109 -11.30 -51.85 32.81
CA LYS A 109 -11.28 -50.41 32.58
C LYS A 109 -10.32 -50.05 31.44
N ILE A 110 -10.84 -49.36 30.41
CA ILE A 110 -10.09 -48.91 29.27
C ILE A 110 -9.35 -47.64 29.59
N TYR A 111 -8.07 -47.58 29.27
CA TYR A 111 -7.22 -46.40 29.31
C TYR A 111 -6.83 -46.04 27.86
N VAL A 112 -6.90 -44.73 27.55
CA VAL A 112 -6.67 -44.17 26.22
C VAL A 112 -5.39 -43.34 26.26
N GLN A 113 -4.58 -43.46 25.21
CA GLN A 113 -3.43 -42.60 24.97
C GLN A 113 -3.32 -42.31 23.47
N TRP A 114 -3.44 -41.03 23.10
CA TRP A 114 -3.16 -40.59 21.75
C TRP A 114 -1.65 -40.50 21.53
N GLN A 115 -1.22 -40.93 20.36
CA GLN A 115 0.18 -40.94 19.95
C GLN A 115 0.34 -40.26 18.61
N LYS A 116 1.53 -39.67 18.36
CA LYS A 116 1.95 -39.13 17.10
C LYS A 116 3.19 -39.86 16.57
N GLU A 117 3.30 -39.95 15.26
CA GLU A 117 4.47 -40.49 14.60
C GLU A 117 5.55 -39.43 14.48
N THR A 118 6.77 -39.80 14.81
CA THR A 118 7.95 -38.96 14.64
C THR A 118 8.56 -39.15 13.27
N SER A 119 9.41 -38.26 12.80
CA SER A 119 10.08 -38.32 11.48
C SER A 119 10.93 -39.57 11.25
N ASP A 120 11.32 -40.27 12.32
CA ASP A 120 12.04 -41.55 12.26
C ASP A 120 11.12 -42.78 12.36
N GLY A 121 9.78 -42.56 12.22
CA GLY A 121 8.78 -43.64 12.20
C GLY A 121 8.45 -44.24 13.57
N ARG A 122 8.88 -43.62 14.65
CA ARG A 122 8.52 -44.05 16.02
C ARG A 122 7.26 -43.34 16.50
N TRP A 123 6.48 -44.08 17.27
CA TRP A 123 5.29 -43.54 17.95
C TRP A 123 5.63 -43.02 19.34
N ILE A 124 5.20 -41.82 19.63
CA ILE A 124 5.37 -41.18 20.95
C ILE A 124 4.05 -40.67 21.49
N ASP A 125 3.89 -40.73 22.79
CA ASP A 125 2.69 -40.25 23.46
C ASP A 125 2.55 -38.75 23.34
N ILE A 126 1.35 -38.28 22.99
CA ILE A 126 0.96 -36.90 23.11
C ILE A 126 0.64 -36.62 24.58
N PHE A 127 1.44 -35.77 25.21
CA PHE A 127 1.31 -35.49 26.63
C PHE A 127 -0.09 -35.02 27.02
N GLY A 128 -0.72 -35.69 27.98
CA GLY A 128 -2.05 -35.39 28.49
C GLY A 128 -3.23 -35.77 27.59
N ALA A 129 -2.99 -36.34 26.42
CA ALA A 129 -4.02 -36.76 25.47
C ALA A 129 -4.53 -38.15 25.83
N THR A 130 -5.32 -38.27 26.91
CA THR A 130 -5.83 -39.54 27.49
C THR A 130 -7.36 -39.63 27.48
N GLN A 131 -8.03 -38.71 26.76
CA GLN A 131 -9.49 -38.70 26.65
C GLN A 131 -9.94 -39.45 25.39
N GLN A 132 -11.22 -39.86 25.35
CA GLN A 132 -11.82 -40.45 24.16
C GLN A 132 -11.91 -39.49 22.96
N SER A 133 -11.79 -38.18 23.20
CA SER A 133 -11.70 -37.17 22.17
C SER A 133 -10.35 -36.45 22.21
N PHE A 134 -9.84 -36.09 21.02
CA PHE A 134 -8.62 -35.32 20.85
C PHE A 134 -8.80 -34.36 19.69
N THR A 135 -8.43 -33.10 19.89
CA THR A 135 -8.45 -32.09 18.84
C THR A 135 -6.99 -31.78 18.46
N PRO A 136 -6.56 -32.15 17.23
CA PRO A 136 -5.25 -31.74 16.72
C PRO A 136 -5.12 -30.22 16.70
N ARG A 137 -3.92 -29.71 16.88
CA ARG A 137 -3.57 -28.29 16.85
C ARG A 137 -2.42 -28.09 15.87
N GLN A 138 -2.04 -26.86 15.58
CA GLN A 138 -0.94 -26.49 14.67
C GLN A 138 0.32 -27.36 14.89
N VAL A 139 0.68 -27.68 16.11
CA VAL A 139 1.85 -28.51 16.43
C VAL A 139 1.72 -29.97 15.98
N HIS A 140 0.54 -30.39 15.52
CA HIS A 140 0.27 -31.73 15.00
C HIS A 140 0.12 -31.76 13.47
N VAL A 141 0.06 -30.62 12.81
CA VAL A 141 -0.04 -30.50 11.35
C VAL A 141 1.10 -31.27 10.66
N GLY A 142 0.74 -32.08 9.65
CA GLY A 142 1.67 -32.95 8.93
C GLY A 142 2.08 -34.20 9.68
N GLN A 143 1.66 -34.42 10.95
CA GLN A 143 1.96 -35.61 11.72
C GLN A 143 0.84 -36.64 11.62
N THR A 144 1.17 -37.94 11.59
CA THR A 144 0.23 -39.03 11.66
C THR A 144 -0.13 -39.33 13.12
N LEU A 145 -1.40 -39.57 13.40
CA LEU A 145 -1.92 -39.82 14.73
C LEU A 145 -2.45 -41.26 14.84
N ARG A 146 -2.34 -41.86 16.02
CA ARG A 146 -3.02 -43.10 16.38
C ARG A 146 -3.43 -43.10 17.85
N VAL A 147 -4.26 -44.05 18.22
CA VAL A 147 -4.65 -44.29 19.60
C VAL A 147 -4.08 -45.65 20.08
N GLN A 148 -3.53 -45.62 21.25
CA GLN A 148 -3.25 -46.82 22.04
C GLN A 148 -4.33 -46.96 23.10
N ILE A 149 -4.92 -48.16 23.17
CA ILE A 149 -5.85 -48.57 24.21
C ILE A 149 -5.16 -49.62 25.07
N THR A 150 -5.26 -49.47 26.40
CA THR A 150 -4.82 -50.52 27.35
C THR A 150 -5.90 -50.81 28.35
N PHE A 151 -6.03 -52.09 28.77
CA PHE A 151 -6.90 -52.51 29.83
C PHE A 151 -6.34 -53.74 30.52
N LEU A 152 -6.82 -54.08 31.72
CA LEU A 152 -6.60 -55.35 32.35
C LEU A 152 -7.80 -56.24 32.06
N ASP A 153 -7.56 -57.50 31.62
CA ASP A 153 -8.61 -58.53 31.56
C ASP A 153 -9.05 -58.96 32.98
N ASN A 154 -10.02 -59.87 33.06
CA ASN A 154 -10.47 -60.37 34.34
C ASN A 154 -9.47 -61.36 35.01
N GLN A 155 -8.44 -61.80 34.25
CA GLN A 155 -7.34 -62.64 34.73
C GLN A 155 -6.16 -61.76 35.26
N GLY A 156 -6.20 -60.44 35.03
CA GLY A 156 -5.15 -59.50 35.41
C GLY A 156 -4.03 -59.33 34.38
N ASN A 157 -4.19 -59.79 33.13
CA ASN A 157 -3.24 -59.56 32.07
C ASN A 157 -3.45 -58.19 31.48
N LEU A 158 -2.36 -57.50 31.15
CA LEU A 158 -2.38 -56.19 30.46
C LEU A 158 -2.51 -56.39 28.97
N GLU A 159 -3.64 -55.96 28.41
CA GLU A 159 -3.92 -56.00 26.99
C GLU A 159 -3.67 -54.64 26.38
N THR A 160 -3.18 -54.61 25.11
CA THR A 160 -2.86 -53.39 24.35
C THR A 160 -3.36 -53.54 22.92
N LEU A 161 -4.08 -52.52 22.47
CA LEU A 161 -4.60 -52.38 21.10
C LEU A 161 -4.19 -51.04 20.52
N PHE A 162 -4.00 -50.99 19.20
CA PHE A 162 -3.71 -49.76 18.47
C PHE A 162 -4.77 -49.56 17.38
N SER A 163 -5.17 -48.31 17.19
CA SER A 163 -5.96 -47.92 16.02
C SER A 163 -5.10 -47.97 14.75
N SER A 164 -5.77 -48.01 13.59
CA SER A 164 -5.12 -47.66 12.33
C SER A 164 -4.59 -46.20 12.45
N PRO A 165 -3.47 -45.87 11.79
CA PRO A 165 -2.99 -44.48 11.75
C PRO A 165 -3.95 -43.57 10.98
N SER A 166 -3.98 -42.29 11.31
CA SER A 166 -4.64 -41.25 10.50
C SER A 166 -3.87 -40.99 9.19
N SER A 167 -4.49 -40.26 8.28
CA SER A 167 -3.70 -39.43 7.35
C SER A 167 -2.86 -38.42 8.14
N PRO A 168 -1.81 -37.84 7.55
CA PRO A 168 -1.18 -36.67 8.16
C PRO A 168 -2.24 -35.60 8.46
N VAL A 169 -2.18 -34.96 9.64
CA VAL A 169 -3.10 -33.92 10.03
C VAL A 169 -3.06 -32.81 8.99
N GLN A 170 -4.21 -32.50 8.43
CA GLN A 170 -4.38 -31.46 7.43
C GLN A 170 -4.41 -30.10 8.14
N ASN A 171 -3.76 -29.10 7.57
CA ASN A 171 -3.79 -27.74 8.04
C ASN A 171 -5.15 -27.09 7.80
N VAL A 172 -5.56 -26.23 8.73
CA VAL A 172 -6.64 -25.26 8.55
C VAL A 172 -6.01 -23.89 8.68
N ASN A 173 -6.10 -23.08 7.64
CA ASN A 173 -5.48 -21.75 7.63
C ASN A 173 -5.93 -20.90 8.81
N ASP A 174 -5.00 -20.54 9.66
CA ASP A 174 -5.17 -19.52 10.70
C ASP A 174 -4.96 -18.13 10.13
N LYS A 175 -5.80 -17.17 10.55
CA LYS A 175 -5.61 -15.79 10.15
C LYS A 175 -4.58 -15.11 11.05
N PRO A 176 -3.75 -14.23 10.49
CA PRO A 176 -2.81 -13.47 11.31
C PRO A 176 -3.52 -12.66 12.40
N LYS A 177 -2.93 -12.66 13.58
CA LYS A 177 -3.34 -11.86 14.75
C LYS A 177 -2.45 -10.63 14.85
N GLY A 178 -3.00 -9.51 15.37
CA GLY A 178 -2.33 -8.22 15.36
C GLY A 178 -2.50 -7.50 14.01
N GLY A 179 -1.56 -6.63 13.66
CA GLY A 179 -1.58 -5.92 12.39
C GLY A 179 -0.44 -4.90 12.28
N PRO A 180 -0.14 -4.43 11.06
CA PRO A 180 0.89 -3.41 10.85
C PRO A 180 0.45 -2.06 11.43
N LEU A 181 1.36 -1.40 12.12
CA LEU A 181 1.19 -0.05 12.66
C LEU A 181 2.09 0.93 11.91
N LEU A 182 1.61 2.15 11.68
CA LEU A 182 2.44 3.23 11.18
C LEU A 182 3.01 4.03 12.36
N VAL A 183 4.34 4.13 12.41
CA VAL A 183 5.09 4.87 13.42
C VAL A 183 5.83 6.01 12.76
N GLY A 184 5.81 7.22 13.35
CA GLY A 184 6.46 8.40 12.82
C GLY A 184 5.51 9.60 12.81
N ASN A 185 6.02 10.74 12.32
CA ASN A 185 5.24 11.95 12.18
C ASN A 185 4.84 12.14 10.71
N ALA A 186 3.56 12.41 10.46
CA ALA A 186 3.07 12.76 9.14
C ALA A 186 3.39 14.24 8.87
N LYS A 187 4.66 14.54 8.65
CA LYS A 187 5.18 15.87 8.33
C LYS A 187 6.27 15.70 7.28
N GLU A 188 6.41 16.67 6.40
CA GLU A 188 7.51 16.78 5.47
C GLU A 188 8.86 16.64 6.17
N ASP A 189 9.85 16.09 5.48
CA ASP A 189 11.20 15.73 5.94
C ASP A 189 11.26 14.67 7.05
N ALA A 190 10.12 14.18 7.52
CA ALA A 190 10.06 13.05 8.44
C ALA A 190 9.95 11.72 7.68
N SER A 191 9.73 10.64 8.42
CA SER A 191 9.50 9.30 7.86
C SER A 191 8.35 8.62 8.57
N LEU A 192 7.60 7.82 7.82
CA LEU A 192 6.68 6.82 8.34
C LEU A 192 7.34 5.44 8.25
N ILE A 193 7.18 4.65 9.29
CA ILE A 193 7.76 3.30 9.41
C ILE A 193 6.63 2.33 9.67
N VAL A 194 6.65 1.19 8.98
CA VAL A 194 5.71 0.10 9.21
C VAL A 194 6.28 -0.80 10.32
N ASP A 195 5.61 -0.83 11.46
CA ASP A 195 5.93 -1.74 12.56
C ASP A 195 5.01 -2.96 12.48
N THR A 196 5.61 -4.13 12.26
CA THR A 196 4.93 -5.43 12.18
C THR A 196 5.19 -6.31 13.40
N SER A 197 5.82 -5.77 14.44
CA SER A 197 6.23 -6.54 15.63
C SER A 197 5.07 -7.19 16.42
N SER A 198 3.86 -6.67 16.25
CA SER A 198 2.64 -7.22 16.87
C SER A 198 1.97 -8.34 16.06
N VAL A 199 2.46 -8.62 14.85
CA VAL A 199 1.88 -9.64 13.98
C VAL A 199 2.34 -11.01 14.42
N SER A 200 1.39 -11.93 14.54
CA SER A 200 1.63 -13.35 14.81
C SER A 200 0.68 -14.20 13.98
N ASP A 201 1.15 -15.37 13.57
CA ASP A 201 0.40 -16.31 12.76
C ASP A 201 0.76 -17.73 13.24
N GLU A 202 -0.24 -18.58 13.48
CA GLU A 202 -0.01 -19.96 13.93
C GLU A 202 0.58 -20.81 12.82
N ASP A 203 0.21 -20.53 11.56
CA ASP A 203 0.78 -21.17 10.36
C ASP A 203 2.21 -20.69 10.04
N GLY A 204 2.68 -19.68 10.77
CA GLY A 204 4.00 -19.10 10.60
C GLY A 204 3.99 -17.84 9.73
N ILE A 205 5.09 -17.11 9.77
CA ILE A 205 5.26 -15.86 9.02
C ILE A 205 6.46 -15.98 8.12
N GLY A 206 6.22 -15.83 6.80
CA GLY A 206 7.29 -15.75 5.80
C GLY A 206 7.81 -14.33 5.59
N GLU A 207 8.52 -14.10 4.50
CA GLU A 207 9.06 -12.79 4.15
C GLU A 207 7.93 -11.80 3.86
N MET A 208 7.85 -10.73 4.65
CA MET A 208 6.84 -9.69 4.50
C MET A 208 7.21 -8.73 3.38
N GLN A 209 6.23 -8.42 2.54
CA GLN A 209 6.32 -7.39 1.49
C GLN A 209 5.42 -6.23 1.88
N VAL A 210 5.95 -5.01 1.77
CA VAL A 210 5.24 -3.78 2.09
C VAL A 210 4.94 -3.00 0.81
N ILE A 211 3.69 -2.60 0.63
CA ILE A 211 3.21 -1.74 -0.45
C ILE A 211 2.54 -0.54 0.18
N TRP A 212 2.97 0.65 -0.21
CA TRP A 212 2.38 1.89 0.26
C TRP A 212 1.20 2.31 -0.62
N GLN A 213 0.20 2.89 0.01
CA GLN A 213 -0.93 3.55 -0.65
C GLN A 213 -1.10 4.95 -0.10
N ARG A 214 -1.56 5.88 -0.94
CA ARG A 214 -1.87 7.26 -0.56
C ARG A 214 -3.31 7.63 -0.91
N SER A 215 -3.86 8.59 -0.17
CA SER A 215 -5.17 9.19 -0.43
C SER A 215 -5.19 10.64 0.02
N LYS A 216 -5.88 11.52 -0.73
CA LYS A 216 -6.12 12.92 -0.32
C LYS A 216 -7.24 13.07 0.71
N GLN A 217 -8.21 12.16 0.69
CA GLN A 217 -9.44 12.27 1.49
C GLN A 217 -9.69 11.05 2.38
N GLY A 218 -8.75 10.11 2.44
CA GLY A 218 -8.87 8.89 3.25
C GLY A 218 -9.83 7.83 2.69
N SER A 219 -10.41 8.02 1.50
CA SER A 219 -11.36 7.09 0.87
C SER A 219 -10.80 6.41 -0.38
N ASP A 220 -10.25 7.19 -1.30
CA ASP A 220 -9.74 6.69 -2.58
C ASP A 220 -8.25 6.39 -2.49
N TRP A 221 -7.92 5.17 -2.09
CA TRP A 221 -6.55 4.71 -1.90
C TRP A 221 -5.93 4.27 -3.22
N GLN A 222 -4.83 4.88 -3.59
CA GLN A 222 -4.05 4.57 -4.79
C GLN A 222 -2.69 4.00 -4.39
N ALA A 223 -2.19 3.04 -5.17
CA ALA A 223 -0.83 2.54 -4.99
C ALA A 223 0.17 3.69 -5.12
N PHE A 224 1.20 3.65 -4.30
CA PHE A 224 2.30 4.59 -4.32
C PHE A 224 3.60 3.81 -4.53
N ASP A 225 4.08 3.84 -5.77
CA ASP A 225 5.14 2.95 -6.25
C ASP A 225 6.56 3.54 -6.10
N ASP A 226 6.69 4.76 -5.56
CA ASP A 226 7.99 5.44 -5.45
C ASP A 226 8.88 4.85 -4.35
N THR A 227 8.32 4.03 -3.47
CA THR A 227 9.08 3.34 -2.44
C THR A 227 8.58 1.93 -2.20
N THR A 228 9.50 1.05 -1.88
CA THR A 228 9.23 -0.32 -1.41
C THR A 228 9.93 -0.52 -0.08
N GLY A 229 9.28 -1.32 0.80
CA GLY A 229 9.82 -1.64 2.11
C GLY A 229 9.15 -0.87 3.25
N GLU A 230 9.70 -1.03 4.44
CA GLU A 230 9.06 -0.61 5.68
C GLU A 230 9.12 0.90 5.95
N VAL A 231 9.98 1.66 5.26
CA VAL A 231 10.22 3.08 5.51
C VAL A 231 9.80 3.92 4.32
N LEU A 232 8.87 4.85 4.55
CA LEU A 232 8.49 5.92 3.62
C LEU A 232 9.07 7.24 4.11
N LYS A 233 10.02 7.81 3.35
CA LYS A 233 10.51 9.18 3.56
C LYS A 233 9.53 10.16 2.95
N LEU A 234 9.15 11.16 3.71
CA LEU A 234 8.19 12.18 3.30
C LEU A 234 8.94 13.41 2.79
N GLY A 235 8.63 13.90 1.62
CA GLY A 235 9.08 15.17 1.05
C GLY A 235 7.89 15.90 0.45
N GLN A 236 8.09 16.98 -0.29
CA GLN A 236 7.05 17.87 -0.81
C GLN A 236 5.94 17.14 -1.58
N MET A 237 6.27 16.11 -2.37
CA MET A 237 5.29 15.34 -3.14
C MET A 237 4.31 14.54 -2.27
N HIS A 238 4.59 14.39 -0.99
CA HIS A 238 3.77 13.65 -0.02
C HIS A 238 2.79 14.56 0.74
N VAL A 239 3.02 15.86 0.71
CA VAL A 239 2.20 16.86 1.41
C VAL A 239 0.74 16.81 0.94
N ASN A 240 -0.20 16.98 1.87
CA ASN A 240 -1.64 16.87 1.65
C ASN A 240 -2.18 15.47 1.33
N TYR A 241 -1.39 14.40 1.53
CA TYR A 241 -1.84 13.02 1.44
C TYR A 241 -1.74 12.32 2.80
N ALA A 242 -2.67 11.41 3.06
CA ALA A 242 -2.52 10.38 4.07
C ALA A 242 -1.96 9.10 3.43
N TYR A 243 -1.22 8.31 4.19
CA TYR A 243 -0.58 7.07 3.75
C TYR A 243 -1.06 5.89 4.58
N ARG A 244 -1.10 4.70 3.98
CA ARG A 244 -1.26 3.43 4.66
C ARG A 244 -0.38 2.37 4.01
N ALA A 245 -0.05 1.34 4.77
CA ALA A 245 0.72 0.21 4.30
C ALA A 245 -0.17 -1.02 4.10
N ILE A 246 0.04 -1.74 3.02
CA ILE A 246 -0.41 -3.11 2.82
C ILE A 246 0.80 -4.00 3.07
N VAL A 247 0.67 -4.96 3.99
CA VAL A 247 1.69 -5.97 4.27
C VAL A 247 1.17 -7.32 3.83
N ALA A 248 1.95 -8.02 3.03
CA ALA A 248 1.61 -9.34 2.53
C ALA A 248 2.77 -10.31 2.71
N TYR A 249 2.47 -11.58 3.03
CA TYR A 249 3.45 -12.66 3.12
C TYR A 249 2.80 -13.99 2.72
N LEU A 250 3.61 -15.01 2.52
CA LEU A 250 3.17 -16.38 2.51
C LEU A 250 3.47 -16.97 3.90
N ASP A 251 2.49 -17.66 4.48
CA ASP A 251 2.68 -18.38 5.73
C ASP A 251 3.54 -19.67 5.53
N GLY A 252 3.72 -20.44 6.57
CA GLY A 252 4.48 -21.68 6.51
C GLY A 252 3.78 -22.82 5.77
N GLN A 253 2.53 -22.60 5.33
CA GLN A 253 1.69 -23.53 4.56
C GLN A 253 1.40 -23.01 3.14
N ASP A 254 2.18 -22.00 2.68
CA ASP A 254 2.05 -21.35 1.37
C ASP A 254 0.73 -20.60 1.15
N THR A 255 -0.02 -20.28 2.22
CA THR A 255 -1.19 -19.41 2.12
C THR A 255 -0.75 -17.96 2.12
N ARG A 256 -1.38 -17.17 1.25
CA ARG A 256 -1.08 -15.72 1.17
C ARG A 256 -1.92 -14.95 2.16
N GLU A 257 -1.27 -14.32 3.11
CA GLU A 257 -1.87 -13.41 4.06
C GLU A 257 -1.67 -11.95 3.66
N VAL A 258 -2.69 -11.11 3.94
CA VAL A 258 -2.68 -9.68 3.61
C VAL A 258 -3.29 -8.88 4.75
N MET A 259 -2.54 -7.89 5.22
CA MET A 259 -2.97 -6.96 6.27
C MET A 259 -2.84 -5.53 5.78
N ILE A 260 -3.65 -4.63 6.35
CA ILE A 260 -3.63 -3.20 6.01
C ILE A 260 -3.53 -2.40 7.30
N SER A 261 -2.61 -1.45 7.35
CA SER A 261 -2.47 -0.55 8.50
C SER A 261 -3.64 0.45 8.59
N SER A 262 -3.86 1.01 9.77
CA SER A 262 -4.57 2.28 9.86
C SER A 262 -3.84 3.35 9.05
N PRO A 263 -4.56 4.34 8.50
CA PRO A 263 -3.92 5.45 7.80
C PRO A 263 -3.11 6.34 8.76
N SER A 264 -2.09 7.01 8.22
CA SER A 264 -1.46 8.15 8.88
C SER A 264 -2.42 9.34 8.94
N ASP A 265 -2.04 10.36 9.72
CA ASP A 265 -2.54 11.71 9.51
C ASP A 265 -2.13 12.21 8.11
N ILE A 266 -2.77 13.29 7.65
CA ILE A 266 -2.38 13.97 6.42
C ILE A 266 -0.99 14.59 6.64
N VAL A 267 -0.09 14.36 5.70
CA VAL A 267 1.27 14.93 5.76
C VAL A 267 1.18 16.45 5.69
N MET A 268 1.70 17.07 6.74
CA MET A 268 1.77 18.54 6.87
C MET A 268 3.00 19.06 6.14
N ASN A 269 2.85 20.25 5.56
CA ASN A 269 3.95 21.01 4.97
C ASN A 269 4.96 21.45 6.04
N LEU A 270 6.21 21.55 5.65
CA LEU A 270 7.26 22.26 6.34
C LEU A 270 7.71 23.37 5.39
N ASP A 271 7.61 24.64 5.83
CA ASP A 271 7.99 25.80 5.04
C ASP A 271 9.46 25.73 4.61
N ASP A 272 9.71 25.70 3.32
CA ASP A 272 11.04 25.69 2.72
C ASP A 272 11.48 27.11 2.32
N PRO A 273 12.77 27.43 2.39
CA PRO A 273 13.24 28.74 2.03
C PRO A 273 13.25 28.96 0.51
N VAL A 274 12.86 30.17 0.08
CA VAL A 274 13.03 30.61 -1.31
C VAL A 274 14.51 30.57 -1.68
N GLU A 275 14.84 29.93 -2.77
CA GLU A 275 16.19 29.87 -3.34
C GLU A 275 16.35 30.78 -4.54
N GLY A 276 17.61 31.17 -4.83
CA GLY A 276 17.99 32.06 -5.93
C GLY A 276 18.08 33.54 -5.53
N GLU A 277 18.33 34.35 -6.50
CA GLU A 277 18.53 35.82 -6.29
C GLU A 277 17.94 36.64 -7.45
N VAL A 278 17.55 37.86 -7.14
CA VAL A 278 17.08 38.82 -8.13
C VAL A 278 18.28 39.57 -8.71
N VAL A 279 18.47 39.47 -10.03
CA VAL A 279 19.59 40.09 -10.72
C VAL A 279 19.10 41.28 -11.55
N LEU A 280 19.76 42.46 -11.37
CA LEU A 280 19.49 43.62 -12.21
C LEU A 280 20.34 43.58 -13.48
N SER A 281 19.72 43.84 -14.62
CA SER A 281 20.35 44.01 -15.92
C SER A 281 19.93 45.35 -16.56
N GLY A 282 20.70 45.84 -17.53
CA GLY A 282 20.48 47.10 -18.23
C GLY A 282 21.53 48.15 -17.87
N GLU A 283 21.47 49.32 -18.53
CA GLU A 283 22.41 50.41 -18.34
C GLU A 283 21.86 51.47 -17.37
N ALA A 284 22.66 51.78 -16.36
CA ALA A 284 22.31 52.75 -15.34
C ALA A 284 22.56 54.18 -15.82
N ASN A 285 21.85 54.63 -16.86
CA ASN A 285 21.90 55.99 -17.36
C ASN A 285 20.48 56.55 -17.60
N GLU A 286 20.36 57.85 -17.66
CA GLU A 286 19.11 58.52 -18.00
C GLU A 286 18.60 58.01 -19.36
N ASN A 287 17.29 57.82 -19.50
CA ASN A 287 16.58 57.19 -20.62
C ASN A 287 16.94 55.74 -20.90
N GLY A 288 17.72 55.07 -20.04
CA GLY A 288 17.92 53.64 -20.04
C GLY A 288 16.75 52.89 -19.34
N THR A 289 16.81 51.56 -19.37
CA THR A 289 15.84 50.70 -18.68
C THR A 289 16.61 49.68 -17.86
N LEU A 290 16.24 49.52 -16.59
CA LEU A 290 16.68 48.40 -15.75
C LEU A 290 15.62 47.29 -15.78
N MET A 291 16.09 46.07 -15.79
CA MET A 291 15.26 44.86 -15.71
C MET A 291 15.66 44.04 -14.50
N ALA A 292 14.68 43.55 -13.77
CA ALA A 292 14.87 42.57 -12.68
C ALA A 292 14.64 41.16 -13.24
N ASP A 293 15.70 40.37 -13.32
CA ASP A 293 15.63 38.97 -13.66
C ASP A 293 15.30 38.15 -12.43
N THR A 294 14.17 37.47 -12.47
CA THR A 294 13.65 36.56 -11.42
C THR A 294 13.60 35.11 -11.84
N SER A 295 14.22 34.78 -12.97
CA SER A 295 14.12 33.45 -13.58
C SER A 295 14.78 32.34 -12.78
N GLN A 296 15.65 32.70 -11.84
CA GLN A 296 16.36 31.74 -10.96
C GLN A 296 15.70 31.58 -9.59
N ILE A 297 14.56 32.25 -9.36
CA ILE A 297 13.84 32.12 -8.10
C ILE A 297 13.04 30.81 -8.11
N THR A 298 13.32 29.97 -7.15
CA THR A 298 12.66 28.68 -6.91
C THR A 298 12.29 28.54 -5.45
N ASP A 299 11.32 27.68 -5.20
CA ASP A 299 10.83 27.36 -3.87
C ASP A 299 10.29 25.93 -3.92
N GLU A 300 10.65 25.05 -2.99
CA GLU A 300 10.17 23.68 -2.97
C GLU A 300 8.68 23.61 -2.70
N ASP A 301 8.16 24.56 -1.88
CA ASP A 301 6.74 24.77 -1.65
C ASP A 301 6.01 25.32 -2.90
N GLY A 302 6.74 25.62 -3.94
CA GLY A 302 6.29 26.22 -5.18
C GLY A 302 6.08 27.72 -5.06
N VAL A 303 6.02 28.42 -6.21
CA VAL A 303 5.83 29.86 -6.29
C VAL A 303 4.42 30.16 -6.79
N ALA A 304 3.55 30.63 -5.90
CA ALA A 304 2.20 31.04 -6.25
C ALA A 304 2.16 32.44 -6.90
N SER A 305 3.00 33.38 -6.43
CA SER A 305 3.08 34.72 -7.01
C SER A 305 4.43 35.36 -6.79
N LEU A 306 4.82 36.19 -7.77
CA LEU A 306 5.99 37.09 -7.73
C LEU A 306 5.55 38.53 -7.99
N SER A 307 6.00 39.48 -7.17
CA SER A 307 5.77 40.89 -7.40
C SER A 307 7.04 41.71 -7.16
N VAL A 308 7.38 42.58 -8.12
CA VAL A 308 8.57 43.44 -8.04
C VAL A 308 8.16 44.86 -7.74
N GLN A 309 8.76 45.44 -6.70
CA GLN A 309 8.76 46.85 -6.36
C GLN A 309 10.17 47.41 -6.55
N TRP A 310 10.26 48.69 -6.95
CA TRP A 310 11.53 49.36 -7.13
C TRP A 310 11.80 50.31 -5.94
N GLU A 311 13.05 50.33 -5.51
CA GLU A 311 13.53 51.24 -4.48
C GLU A 311 14.67 52.08 -4.99
N SER A 312 14.71 53.35 -4.58
CA SER A 312 15.79 54.30 -4.94
C SER A 312 16.51 54.80 -3.71
N SER A 313 17.80 55.11 -3.86
CA SER A 313 18.65 55.67 -2.81
C SER A 313 19.62 56.71 -3.40
N LYS A 314 19.82 57.79 -2.69
CA LYS A 314 20.83 58.81 -3.01
C LYS A 314 22.19 58.59 -2.33
N ASP A 315 22.20 57.81 -1.26
CA ASP A 315 23.37 57.61 -0.40
C ASP A 315 23.83 56.12 -0.36
N GLY A 316 23.09 55.24 -1.05
CA GLY A 316 23.31 53.77 -1.03
C GLY A 316 23.00 53.12 0.32
N ARG A 317 22.44 53.83 1.29
CA ARG A 317 22.13 53.36 2.64
C ARG A 317 20.64 53.45 2.97
N SER A 318 20.02 54.59 2.66
CA SER A 318 18.60 54.84 2.90
C SER A 318 17.82 54.60 1.63
N TRP A 319 16.91 53.63 1.65
CA TRP A 319 16.13 53.18 0.49
C TRP A 319 14.68 53.59 0.65
N SER A 320 14.09 54.13 -0.42
CA SER A 320 12.68 54.49 -0.46
C SER A 320 11.98 53.77 -1.58
N ILE A 321 10.80 53.23 -1.27
CA ILE A 321 9.94 52.56 -2.26
C ILE A 321 9.48 53.60 -3.29
N MET A 322 9.54 53.24 -4.57
CA MET A 322 9.02 54.04 -5.66
C MET A 322 7.54 53.71 -5.84
N GLU A 323 6.67 54.55 -5.26
CA GLU A 323 5.23 54.31 -5.33
C GLU A 323 4.72 54.34 -6.77
N ASN A 324 3.72 53.47 -7.07
CA ASN A 324 3.07 53.32 -8.37
C ASN A 324 3.98 52.83 -9.53
N ILE A 325 5.16 52.28 -9.21
CA ILE A 325 6.04 51.64 -10.18
C ILE A 325 6.18 50.17 -9.79
N GLN A 326 5.60 49.30 -10.61
CA GLN A 326 5.60 47.86 -10.41
C GLN A 326 6.00 47.16 -11.72
N GLY A 327 6.41 45.88 -11.58
CA GLY A 327 6.82 45.02 -12.71
C GLY A 327 8.33 44.90 -12.84
N ILE A 328 8.74 44.03 -13.73
CA ILE A 328 10.13 43.60 -13.86
C ILE A 328 11.03 44.60 -14.60
N SER A 329 10.48 45.68 -15.13
CA SER A 329 11.23 46.71 -15.85
C SER A 329 10.98 48.11 -15.28
N LEU A 330 12.04 48.96 -15.25
CA LEU A 330 12.00 50.32 -14.80
C LEU A 330 12.72 51.23 -15.80
N ASP A 331 11.98 52.19 -16.35
CA ASP A 331 12.58 53.24 -17.18
C ASP A 331 13.19 54.37 -16.32
N LEU A 332 14.42 54.75 -16.65
CA LEU A 332 15.22 55.67 -15.85
C LEU A 332 15.03 57.09 -16.36
N GLY A 333 14.15 57.85 -15.70
CA GLY A 333 13.96 59.27 -15.99
C GLY A 333 14.97 60.19 -15.30
N GLN A 334 14.97 61.45 -15.69
CA GLN A 334 15.85 62.54 -15.15
C GLN A 334 15.79 62.62 -13.61
N TYR A 335 14.64 62.33 -13.00
CA TYR A 335 14.45 62.37 -11.54
C TYR A 335 15.25 61.33 -10.76
N LEU A 336 15.72 60.28 -11.44
CA LEU A 336 16.53 59.21 -10.86
C LEU A 336 18.04 59.46 -10.99
N VAL A 337 18.46 60.46 -11.78
CA VAL A 337 19.89 60.80 -11.94
C VAL A 337 20.54 61.06 -10.58
N GLY A 338 21.70 60.43 -10.37
CA GLY A 338 22.45 60.49 -9.11
C GLY A 338 21.90 59.54 -8.01
N SER A 339 20.91 58.70 -8.31
CA SER A 339 20.43 57.66 -7.39
C SER A 339 20.97 56.31 -7.80
N GLN A 340 21.00 55.37 -6.86
CA GLN A 340 21.09 53.94 -7.08
C GLN A 340 19.68 53.32 -6.98
N ILE A 341 19.45 52.27 -7.75
CA ILE A 341 18.17 51.58 -7.81
C ILE A 341 18.39 50.10 -7.40
N ARG A 342 17.42 49.53 -6.70
CA ARG A 342 17.35 48.10 -6.46
C ARG A 342 15.92 47.59 -6.61
N ALA A 343 15.80 46.33 -6.93
CA ALA A 343 14.52 45.63 -6.95
C ALA A 343 14.26 44.93 -5.60
N ARG A 344 13.05 45.08 -5.11
CA ARG A 344 12.51 44.36 -3.96
C ARG A 344 11.45 43.41 -4.48
N LEU A 345 11.71 42.09 -4.37
CA LEU A 345 10.84 41.01 -4.82
C LEU A 345 10.07 40.46 -3.63
N SER A 346 8.74 40.38 -3.74
CA SER A 346 7.89 39.60 -2.85
C SER A 346 7.54 38.30 -3.55
N VAL A 347 7.89 37.20 -2.93
CA VAL A 347 7.62 35.83 -3.36
C VAL A 347 6.61 35.24 -2.39
N VAL A 348 5.49 34.78 -2.88
CA VAL A 348 4.49 34.06 -2.07
C VAL A 348 4.43 32.62 -2.57
N ASP A 349 4.61 31.65 -1.67
CA ASP A 349 4.54 30.23 -1.97
C ASP A 349 3.09 29.73 -2.13
N ASN A 350 2.91 28.42 -2.41
CA ASN A 350 1.59 27.82 -2.55
C ASN A 350 0.87 27.60 -1.21
N PHE A 351 1.55 27.78 -0.09
CA PHE A 351 0.98 27.68 1.26
C PHE A 351 0.72 29.04 1.90
N GLY A 352 1.13 30.14 1.22
CA GLY A 352 0.85 31.51 1.59
C GLY A 352 1.95 32.17 2.41
N THR A 353 3.14 31.58 2.54
CA THR A 353 4.29 32.21 3.16
C THR A 353 4.86 33.28 2.22
N GLU A 354 5.14 34.47 2.72
CA GLU A 354 5.74 35.57 1.96
C GLU A 354 7.22 35.71 2.32
N THR A 355 8.09 35.61 1.33
CA THR A 355 9.52 35.90 1.44
C THR A 355 9.91 37.15 0.63
N ILE A 356 10.71 38.02 1.23
CA ILE A 356 11.20 39.21 0.56
C ILE A 356 12.68 39.06 0.19
N LEU A 357 12.96 39.15 -1.11
CA LEU A 357 14.31 39.20 -1.63
C LEU A 357 14.62 40.61 -2.15
N VAL A 358 15.89 40.98 -2.09
CA VAL A 358 16.33 42.33 -2.55
C VAL A 358 17.56 42.14 -3.42
N SER A 359 17.55 42.74 -4.62
CA SER A 359 18.68 42.70 -5.54
C SER A 359 19.89 43.48 -5.02
N GLN A 360 21.07 43.20 -5.56
CA GLN A 360 22.18 44.13 -5.47
C GLN A 360 21.80 45.45 -6.10
N PRO A 361 22.26 46.63 -5.55
CA PRO A 361 21.99 47.90 -6.15
C PRO A 361 22.64 48.09 -7.53
N SER A 362 21.99 48.87 -8.37
CA SER A 362 22.60 49.33 -9.61
C SER A 362 23.79 50.25 -9.34
N ARG A 363 24.59 50.54 -10.37
CA ARG A 363 25.45 51.69 -10.34
C ARG A 363 24.60 52.97 -10.20
N THR A 364 25.22 54.07 -9.76
CA THR A 364 24.56 55.38 -9.75
C THR A 364 24.09 55.74 -11.16
N ILE A 365 22.84 56.18 -11.29
CA ILE A 365 22.28 56.60 -12.59
C ILE A 365 23.01 57.82 -13.10
N GLU A 366 23.63 57.69 -14.30
CA GLU A 366 24.36 58.76 -14.95
C GLU A 366 23.42 59.64 -15.77
N ASN A 367 23.73 60.96 -15.82
CA ASN A 367 22.99 61.91 -16.64
C ASN A 367 23.38 61.75 -18.11
N VAL A 368 22.41 61.79 -19.00
CA VAL A 368 22.59 61.93 -20.42
C VAL A 368 22.22 63.34 -20.82
N ASN A 369 23.17 64.06 -21.44
CA ASN A 369 22.95 65.46 -21.83
C ASN A 369 21.84 65.58 -22.90
N ASN A 370 20.75 66.19 -22.53
CA ASN A 370 19.61 66.49 -23.41
C ASN A 370 19.77 67.87 -24.03
N LYS A 371 19.56 67.96 -25.34
CA LYS A 371 19.60 69.26 -26.04
C LYS A 371 18.39 70.10 -25.59
N PRO A 372 18.58 71.44 -25.30
CA PRO A 372 17.44 72.25 -25.00
C PRO A 372 16.51 72.37 -26.19
N SER A 373 15.21 72.33 -25.98
CA SER A 373 14.15 72.55 -26.97
C SER A 373 13.37 73.84 -26.63
N GLY A 374 12.87 74.46 -27.64
CA GLY A 374 12.06 75.66 -27.50
C GLY A 374 12.39 76.71 -28.54
N SER A 375 11.57 77.76 -28.61
CA SER A 375 11.77 78.91 -29.48
C SER A 375 12.00 80.21 -28.64
N ILE A 376 12.99 80.96 -29.08
CA ILE A 376 13.22 82.29 -28.46
C ILE A 376 12.35 83.29 -29.25
N ILE A 377 11.41 83.95 -28.52
CA ILE A 377 10.55 84.97 -29.10
C ILE A 377 11.03 86.30 -28.66
N ILE A 378 11.47 87.13 -29.59
CA ILE A 378 11.81 88.52 -29.33
C ILE A 378 10.54 89.37 -29.47
N ARG A 379 10.15 90.11 -28.40
CA ARG A 379 9.04 90.99 -28.45
C ARG A 379 9.56 92.45 -28.35
N ARG A 380 8.99 93.36 -29.17
CA ARG A 380 9.26 94.79 -29.10
C ARG A 380 8.50 95.41 -27.85
N VAL A 381 9.21 96.00 -26.96
CA VAL A 381 8.57 96.76 -25.88
C VAL A 381 8.36 98.16 -26.40
N ASN A 382 7.12 98.62 -26.52
CA ASN A 382 6.80 99.97 -26.78
C ASN A 382 7.04 100.80 -25.49
N VAL A 383 8.10 101.59 -25.46
CA VAL A 383 8.34 102.53 -24.43
C VAL A 383 7.45 103.76 -24.81
N SER A 384 6.31 103.89 -24.13
CA SER A 384 5.52 105.12 -24.18
C SER A 384 6.30 106.18 -23.41
N GLY A 385 6.72 107.28 -24.11
CA GLY A 385 7.29 108.47 -23.53
C GLY A 385 6.25 109.32 -22.78
#